data_2f75fc4f38204f5f2daf8761c2d9285f
#
_entry.id   2f75fc4f38204f5f2daf8761c2d9285f
#
_cell.length_a   1.000
_cell.length_b   1.000
_cell.length_c   1.000
_cell.angle_alpha   90.00
_cell.angle_beta   90.00
_cell.angle_gamma   90.00
#
_symmetry.space_group_name_H-M   'P 1'
#
loop_
_entity.id
_entity.type
_entity.pdbx_description
1 polymer ?
#
loop_
_entity_poly.entity_id
_entity_poly.type
_entity_poly.pdbx_seq_one_letter_code
_entity_poly.pdbx_strand_id
1 'polypeptide(L)'
;MTTSHILCTKTRSAPSCRINWLVPSLAGKTWTISIGDGNLISVTSQARFNATALLERLRNKRLVFVGDSLNRGQWVSMVCLLDKAIPPHLKYMHNNGSSLITFKAKEYNAKIEFYWAPLLVESNSDDPVLHRLPERIVRAQAIEKHARHWTDADILVFNTYLWWRRPQMDVLWGTFNSSDGIYKKVDMLRSYELALKTWADWLEIHVNRSKTQLFFMSMSPTHERAEEWGQPEGGNCYTETEMIKEVGYRGKGTDPKMMRMVEATIDDLERRGLNVQMINITQLSEYRKEGHPSIYRKQWEPLTQEQLADPLGYADCVHWCLPGVPDVWNELLYAYIFNHTQN
;
A
#
# COMPACT_ATOMS: atom_id res chain seq x y z
N MET A 1 22.12 -14.57 -14.37
CA MET A 1 20.71 -14.49 -14.85
C MET A 1 19.86 -15.33 -13.92
N THR A 2 19.47 -14.79 -12.80
CA THR A 2 18.62 -15.48 -11.81
C THR A 2 17.21 -14.92 -11.95
N THR A 3 16.36 -15.70 -12.59
CA THR A 3 14.92 -15.47 -12.69
C THR A 3 14.36 -15.54 -11.27
N SER A 4 14.13 -14.40 -10.66
CA SER A 4 13.39 -14.32 -9.39
C SER A 4 11.95 -14.73 -9.69
N HIS A 5 11.63 -16.00 -9.48
CA HIS A 5 10.26 -16.45 -9.44
C HIS A 5 9.58 -15.74 -8.25
N ILE A 6 8.69 -14.80 -8.53
CA ILE A 6 7.67 -14.46 -7.56
C ILE A 6 6.84 -15.72 -7.42
N LEU A 7 7.01 -16.38 -6.28
CA LEU A 7 6.23 -17.56 -5.95
C LEU A 7 4.81 -17.10 -5.58
N CYS A 8 3.97 -16.94 -6.60
CA CYS A 8 2.50 -16.97 -6.41
C CYS A 8 2.02 -18.39 -6.09
N THR A 9 2.96 -19.29 -5.78
CA THR A 9 2.66 -20.64 -5.32
C THR A 9 2.14 -20.57 -3.90
N LYS A 10 1.11 -21.33 -3.61
CA LYS A 10 0.70 -21.70 -2.24
C LYS A 10 1.95 -22.13 -1.47
N THR A 11 2.63 -21.20 -0.85
CA THR A 11 3.53 -21.56 0.23
C THR A 11 2.67 -22.40 1.18
N ARG A 12 3.22 -23.46 1.77
CA ARG A 12 2.57 -24.16 2.89
C ARG A 12 2.41 -23.12 3.98
N SER A 13 1.36 -22.32 3.77
CA SER A 13 1.04 -21.16 4.55
C SER A 13 0.54 -21.63 5.90
N ALA A 14 0.83 -20.81 6.87
CA ALA A 14 0.21 -20.81 8.17
C ALA A 14 -1.25 -21.23 8.09
N PRO A 15 -1.75 -21.95 9.08
CA PRO A 15 -3.20 -22.21 9.20
C PRO A 15 -4.03 -20.93 9.12
N SER A 16 -3.49 -19.79 9.61
CA SER A 16 -4.10 -18.45 9.56
C SER A 16 -4.08 -17.81 8.17
N CYS A 17 -3.09 -18.13 7.33
CA CYS A 17 -3.08 -17.70 5.92
C CYS A 17 -3.92 -18.61 5.01
N ARG A 18 -4.58 -19.63 5.55
CA ARG A 18 -5.67 -20.29 4.85
C ARG A 18 -6.87 -19.38 4.89
N ILE A 19 -7.02 -18.60 3.85
CA ILE A 19 -8.28 -17.91 3.61
C ILE A 19 -9.33 -18.99 3.46
N ASN A 20 -10.07 -19.23 4.52
CA ASN A 20 -11.42 -19.69 4.35
C ASN A 20 -12.13 -18.60 3.58
N TRP A 21 -12.40 -18.85 2.31
CA TRP A 21 -13.28 -18.06 1.45
C TRP A 21 -14.74 -18.14 1.98
N LEU A 22 -14.90 -18.05 3.29
CA LEU A 22 -16.12 -17.71 3.97
C LEU A 22 -16.18 -16.20 4.17
N VAL A 23 -15.84 -15.44 3.12
CA VAL A 23 -16.73 -14.33 2.81
C VAL A 23 -18.02 -15.04 2.45
N PRO A 24 -19.12 -14.93 3.26
CA PRO A 24 -20.41 -15.48 2.88
C PRO A 24 -20.62 -15.04 1.46
N SER A 25 -20.88 -15.98 0.55
CA SER A 25 -21.02 -15.72 -0.86
C SER A 25 -21.68 -14.37 -1.07
N LEU A 26 -20.88 -13.35 -1.43
CA LEU A 26 -21.33 -11.98 -1.64
C LEU A 26 -22.04 -11.86 -3.00
N ALA A 27 -22.28 -13.00 -3.64
CA ALA A 27 -23.09 -13.11 -4.83
C ALA A 27 -24.47 -12.52 -4.53
N GLY A 28 -24.76 -11.38 -5.12
CA GLY A 28 -26.06 -10.71 -5.05
C GLY A 28 -26.23 -9.63 -3.98
N LYS A 29 -25.19 -9.23 -3.22
CA LYS A 29 -25.27 -8.10 -2.29
C LYS A 29 -24.59 -6.86 -2.88
N THR A 30 -25.35 -5.78 -2.90
CA THR A 30 -24.86 -4.45 -3.22
C THR A 30 -24.16 -3.90 -1.97
N TRP A 31 -22.90 -3.56 -2.06
CA TRP A 31 -22.18 -2.84 -1.01
C TRP A 31 -22.26 -1.36 -1.31
N THR A 32 -22.79 -0.63 -0.36
CA THR A 32 -22.78 0.81 -0.42
C THR A 32 -21.56 1.29 0.37
N ILE A 33 -20.51 1.69 -0.32
CA ILE A 33 -19.34 2.30 0.28
C ILE A 33 -19.61 3.80 0.33
N SER A 34 -19.69 4.37 1.53
CA SER A 34 -19.74 5.82 1.70
C SER A 34 -18.37 6.38 1.34
N ILE A 35 -18.33 7.15 0.27
CA ILE A 35 -17.22 8.05 -0.03
C ILE A 35 -17.60 9.37 0.60
N GLY A 36 -16.67 10.08 1.25
CA GLY A 36 -16.96 11.34 1.94
C GLY A 36 -18.03 12.18 1.25
N ASP A 37 -18.77 13.00 2.01
CA ASP A 37 -19.88 13.87 1.56
C ASP A 37 -21.16 13.19 1.04
N GLY A 38 -21.45 11.98 1.52
CA GLY A 38 -22.75 11.35 1.26
C GLY A 38 -22.89 10.69 -0.10
N ASN A 39 -21.87 10.70 -0.94
CA ASN A 39 -21.85 9.96 -2.18
C ASN A 39 -21.65 8.47 -1.91
N LEU A 40 -22.66 7.68 -2.24
CA LEU A 40 -22.68 6.24 -2.09
C LEU A 40 -22.30 5.60 -3.45
N ILE A 41 -21.12 5.01 -3.56
CA ILE A 41 -20.86 4.08 -4.69
C ILE A 41 -21.50 2.75 -4.33
N SER A 42 -22.50 2.38 -5.09
CA SER A 42 -23.08 1.05 -5.06
C SER A 42 -22.17 0.12 -5.86
N VAL A 43 -21.24 -0.56 -5.18
CA VAL A 43 -20.46 -1.63 -5.79
C VAL A 43 -21.35 -2.85 -5.81
N THR A 44 -22.04 -3.06 -6.92
CA THR A 44 -22.77 -4.30 -7.15
C THR A 44 -21.76 -5.44 -7.25
N SER A 45 -22.07 -6.59 -6.68
CA SER A 45 -21.26 -7.82 -6.70
C SER A 45 -20.93 -8.38 -8.11
N GLN A 46 -21.20 -7.64 -9.16
CA GLN A 46 -20.97 -8.03 -10.55
C GLN A 46 -19.54 -7.71 -11.05
N ALA A 47 -18.78 -6.87 -10.38
CA ALA A 47 -17.40 -6.60 -10.78
C ALA A 47 -16.42 -7.58 -10.12
N ARG A 48 -16.54 -8.88 -10.41
CA ARG A 48 -15.45 -9.82 -10.10
C ARG A 48 -14.20 -9.37 -10.84
N PHE A 49 -13.08 -9.33 -10.15
CA PHE A 49 -11.78 -9.04 -10.76
C PHE A 49 -11.59 -9.91 -12.02
N ASN A 50 -11.43 -9.26 -13.16
CA ASN A 50 -11.19 -9.90 -14.44
C ASN A 50 -9.79 -9.51 -14.95
N ALA A 51 -8.85 -10.44 -14.80
CA ALA A 51 -7.46 -10.22 -15.17
C ALA A 51 -7.28 -9.83 -16.65
N THR A 52 -8.00 -10.50 -17.56
CA THR A 52 -7.93 -10.21 -19.00
C THR A 52 -8.48 -8.82 -19.31
N ALA A 53 -9.62 -8.45 -18.71
CA ALA A 53 -10.18 -7.10 -18.89
C ALA A 53 -9.23 -6.02 -18.36
N LEU A 54 -8.60 -6.24 -17.20
CA LEU A 54 -7.61 -5.29 -16.67
C LEU A 54 -6.39 -5.19 -17.57
N LEU A 55 -5.87 -6.30 -18.08
CA LEU A 55 -4.73 -6.30 -18.99
C LEU A 55 -5.05 -5.55 -20.30
N GLU A 56 -6.25 -5.72 -20.86
CA GLU A 56 -6.71 -4.93 -22.01
C GLU A 56 -6.81 -3.42 -21.67
N ARG A 57 -7.33 -3.09 -20.49
CA ARG A 57 -7.42 -1.70 -20.03
C ARG A 57 -6.04 -1.07 -19.85
N LEU A 58 -5.04 -1.87 -19.49
CA LEU A 58 -3.66 -1.48 -19.32
C LEU A 58 -2.82 -1.55 -20.60
N ARG A 59 -3.41 -1.87 -21.74
CA ARG A 59 -2.69 -1.97 -23.02
C ARG A 59 -1.94 -0.67 -23.34
N ASN A 60 -0.61 -0.79 -23.56
CA ASN A 60 0.33 0.31 -23.77
C ASN A 60 0.43 1.29 -22.60
N LYS A 61 0.10 0.85 -21.37
CA LYS A 61 0.08 1.71 -20.18
C LYS A 61 1.05 1.23 -19.10
N ARG A 62 1.38 2.17 -18.23
CA ARG A 62 2.12 1.97 -16.99
C ARG A 62 1.20 2.19 -15.79
N LEU A 63 1.03 1.15 -14.97
CA LEU A 63 0.46 1.21 -13.63
C LEU A 63 1.60 1.15 -12.62
N VAL A 64 1.77 2.19 -11.81
CA VAL A 64 2.87 2.27 -10.84
C VAL A 64 2.32 2.39 -9.42
N PHE A 65 2.69 1.47 -8.56
CA PHE A 65 2.48 1.54 -7.12
C PHE A 65 3.68 2.24 -6.48
N VAL A 66 3.42 3.28 -5.71
CA VAL A 66 4.46 4.12 -5.08
C VAL A 66 4.25 4.16 -3.58
N GLY A 67 5.19 3.64 -2.82
CA GLY A 67 5.05 3.63 -1.36
C GLY A 67 6.03 2.70 -0.64
N ASP A 68 5.56 2.13 0.46
CA ASP A 68 6.33 1.26 1.33
C ASP A 68 6.06 -0.24 1.10
N SER A 69 6.38 -1.07 2.09
CA SER A 69 6.19 -2.53 2.03
C SER A 69 4.71 -2.96 1.93
N LEU A 70 3.77 -2.17 2.43
CA LEU A 70 2.34 -2.44 2.32
C LEU A 70 1.87 -2.27 0.88
N ASN A 71 2.28 -1.19 0.23
CA ASN A 71 2.01 -0.96 -1.19
C ASN A 71 2.74 -1.98 -2.08
N ARG A 72 3.95 -2.41 -1.69
CA ARG A 72 4.64 -3.52 -2.34
C ARG A 72 3.85 -4.82 -2.22
N GLY A 73 3.25 -5.11 -1.05
CA GLY A 73 2.36 -6.25 -0.85
C GLY A 73 1.15 -6.20 -1.78
N GLN A 74 0.52 -5.03 -1.94
CA GLN A 74 -0.57 -4.81 -2.87
C GLN A 74 -0.13 -5.04 -4.33
N TRP A 75 1.04 -4.52 -4.73
CA TRP A 75 1.61 -4.78 -6.05
C TRP A 75 1.88 -6.27 -6.31
N VAL A 76 2.46 -7.00 -5.34
CA VAL A 76 2.65 -8.46 -5.46
C VAL A 76 1.32 -9.17 -5.65
N SER A 77 0.28 -8.83 -4.87
CA SER A 77 -1.07 -9.35 -5.04
C SER A 77 -1.60 -9.08 -6.47
N MET A 78 -1.48 -7.84 -6.97
CA MET A 78 -1.91 -7.48 -8.33
C MET A 78 -1.20 -8.34 -9.38
N VAL A 79 0.12 -8.51 -9.28
CA VAL A 79 0.89 -9.37 -10.18
C VAL A 79 0.40 -10.81 -10.12
N CYS A 80 0.13 -11.35 -8.93
CA CYS A 80 -0.38 -12.72 -8.76
C CYS A 80 -1.78 -12.90 -9.35
N LEU A 81 -2.64 -11.90 -9.24
CA LEU A 81 -3.98 -11.92 -9.83
C LEU A 81 -3.93 -11.93 -11.37
N LEU A 82 -2.95 -11.23 -11.95
CA LEU A 82 -2.76 -11.16 -13.41
C LEU A 82 -1.97 -12.35 -13.98
N ASP A 83 -1.09 -12.95 -13.19
CA ASP A 83 -0.10 -13.93 -13.63
C ASP A 83 -0.71 -15.13 -14.37
N LYS A 84 -1.85 -15.62 -13.89
CA LYS A 84 -2.53 -16.79 -14.49
C LYS A 84 -3.15 -16.52 -15.86
N ALA A 85 -3.44 -15.26 -16.17
CA ALA A 85 -4.01 -14.85 -17.45
C ALA A 85 -2.97 -14.66 -18.56
N ILE A 86 -1.65 -14.76 -18.23
CA ILE A 86 -0.57 -14.47 -19.15
C ILE A 86 0.30 -15.72 -19.32
N PRO A 87 0.50 -16.22 -20.56
CA PRO A 87 1.42 -17.33 -20.82
C PRO A 87 2.84 -17.01 -20.31
N PRO A 88 3.58 -18.01 -19.79
CA PRO A 88 4.89 -17.79 -19.17
C PRO A 88 5.92 -17.05 -20.06
N HIS A 89 5.91 -17.31 -21.39
CA HIS A 89 6.85 -16.68 -22.34
C HIS A 89 6.46 -15.23 -22.72
N LEU A 90 5.25 -14.80 -22.38
CA LEU A 90 4.73 -13.45 -22.63
C LEU A 90 4.77 -12.54 -21.40
N LYS A 91 5.38 -13.00 -20.31
CA LYS A 91 5.59 -12.19 -19.11
C LYS A 91 7.04 -12.28 -18.64
N TYR A 92 7.50 -11.20 -18.02
CA TYR A 92 8.79 -11.20 -17.33
C TYR A 92 8.81 -10.16 -16.22
N MET A 93 9.72 -10.41 -15.28
CA MET A 93 10.00 -9.49 -14.20
C MET A 93 11.39 -8.92 -14.35
N HIS A 94 11.53 -7.64 -14.11
CA HIS A 94 12.77 -6.93 -14.16
C HIS A 94 12.99 -6.15 -12.87
N ASN A 95 14.14 -6.36 -12.24
CA ASN A 95 14.60 -5.62 -11.09
C ASN A 95 16.05 -5.21 -11.37
N ASN A 96 16.30 -3.92 -11.48
CA ASN A 96 17.62 -3.35 -11.76
C ASN A 96 18.49 -3.21 -10.51
N GLY A 97 18.14 -3.84 -9.38
CA GLY A 97 18.76 -3.56 -8.08
C GLY A 97 18.38 -2.17 -7.55
N SER A 98 17.43 -1.50 -8.20
CA SER A 98 16.94 -0.17 -7.85
C SER A 98 15.64 -0.26 -7.06
N SER A 99 15.17 0.89 -6.62
CA SER A 99 13.86 1.05 -5.97
C SER A 99 12.67 0.71 -6.88
N LEU A 100 12.89 0.51 -8.19
CA LEU A 100 11.84 0.20 -9.18
C LEU A 100 11.88 -1.27 -9.59
N ILE A 101 10.74 -1.95 -9.43
CA ILE A 101 10.54 -3.33 -9.91
C ILE A 101 9.42 -3.31 -10.96
N THR A 102 9.66 -3.92 -12.11
CA THR A 102 8.70 -3.95 -13.24
C THR A 102 8.26 -5.38 -13.52
N PHE A 103 6.95 -5.62 -13.50
CA PHE A 103 6.32 -6.77 -14.15
C PHE A 103 5.77 -6.32 -15.51
N LYS A 104 6.12 -7.03 -16.58
CA LYS A 104 5.66 -6.70 -17.94
C LYS A 104 4.85 -7.83 -18.56
N ALA A 105 3.65 -7.51 -19.03
CA ALA A 105 2.81 -8.33 -19.87
C ALA A 105 3.06 -7.94 -21.34
N LYS A 106 3.83 -8.77 -22.08
CA LYS A 106 4.32 -8.43 -23.43
C LYS A 106 3.20 -8.26 -24.46
N GLU A 107 2.22 -9.16 -24.47
CA GLU A 107 1.10 -9.15 -25.39
C GLU A 107 0.29 -7.85 -25.33
N TYR A 108 0.16 -7.31 -24.12
CA TYR A 108 -0.56 -6.06 -23.86
C TYR A 108 0.36 -4.84 -23.91
N ASN A 109 1.69 -5.03 -23.99
CA ASN A 109 2.69 -4.00 -23.77
C ASN A 109 2.43 -3.21 -22.46
N ALA A 110 1.89 -3.89 -21.43
CA ALA A 110 1.53 -3.30 -20.17
C ALA A 110 2.67 -3.48 -19.15
N LYS A 111 2.90 -2.46 -18.32
CA LYS A 111 3.84 -2.50 -17.20
C LYS A 111 3.08 -2.30 -15.89
N ILE A 112 3.29 -3.20 -14.95
CA ILE A 112 2.78 -3.11 -13.59
C ILE A 112 3.99 -3.00 -12.66
N GLU A 113 4.22 -1.82 -12.11
CA GLU A 113 5.47 -1.45 -11.46
C GLU A 113 5.26 -1.14 -9.98
N PHE A 114 6.28 -1.39 -9.18
CA PHE A 114 6.37 -0.93 -7.81
C PHE A 114 7.63 -0.08 -7.66
N TYR A 115 7.47 1.10 -7.07
CA TYR A 115 8.56 1.99 -6.72
C TYR A 115 8.61 2.21 -5.20
N TRP A 116 9.79 1.96 -4.61
CA TRP A 116 10.03 2.18 -3.19
C TRP A 116 10.23 3.66 -2.88
N ALA A 117 9.27 4.28 -2.23
CA ALA A 117 9.32 5.64 -1.72
C ALA A 117 8.44 5.73 -0.45
N PRO A 118 8.90 5.21 0.69
CA PRO A 118 8.06 5.01 1.89
C PRO A 118 7.54 6.32 2.49
N LEU A 119 8.25 7.42 2.27
CA LEU A 119 7.89 8.76 2.75
C LEU A 119 7.45 9.71 1.61
N LEU A 120 7.37 9.24 0.36
CA LEU A 120 7.12 9.97 -0.90
C LEU A 120 8.20 10.99 -1.25
N VAL A 121 8.77 11.68 -0.26
CA VAL A 121 9.88 12.62 -0.39
C VAL A 121 11.20 11.96 -0.03
N GLU A 122 12.31 12.58 -0.40
CA GLU A 122 13.64 12.02 -0.20
C GLU A 122 13.95 11.81 1.28
N SER A 123 14.52 10.65 1.60
CA SER A 123 14.86 10.26 2.97
C SER A 123 16.11 9.38 3.03
N ASN A 124 16.64 9.19 4.23
CA ASN A 124 17.68 8.18 4.46
C ASN A 124 17.14 6.73 4.45
N SER A 125 15.83 6.55 4.25
CA SER A 125 15.16 5.25 4.15
C SER A 125 14.81 4.87 2.70
N ASP A 126 15.38 5.54 1.71
CA ASP A 126 15.09 5.34 0.28
C ASP A 126 15.70 4.08 -0.32
N ASP A 127 16.66 3.47 0.38
CA ASP A 127 17.22 2.19 -0.06
C ASP A 127 16.28 1.04 0.32
N PRO A 128 15.76 0.26 -0.63
CA PRO A 128 14.81 -0.81 -0.33
C PRO A 128 15.41 -1.99 0.46
N VAL A 129 16.71 -2.02 0.66
CA VAL A 129 17.44 -3.04 1.44
C VAL A 129 17.94 -2.47 2.77
N LEU A 130 18.60 -1.30 2.73
CA LEU A 130 19.26 -0.66 3.88
C LEU A 130 18.41 0.46 4.50
N HIS A 131 17.09 0.30 4.54
CA HIS A 131 16.14 1.33 4.98
C HIS A 131 15.89 1.37 6.50
N ARG A 132 16.27 0.34 7.24
CA ARG A 132 15.99 0.24 8.70
C ARG A 132 17.07 0.93 9.52
N LEU A 133 17.07 2.26 9.47
CA LEU A 133 18.03 3.07 10.23
C LEU A 133 17.43 3.50 11.58
N PRO A 134 18.26 3.66 12.63
CA PRO A 134 17.82 4.10 13.96
C PRO A 134 17.14 5.46 13.92
N GLU A 135 17.77 6.41 13.23
CA GLU A 135 17.24 7.76 13.01
C GLU A 135 16.63 7.84 11.61
N ARG A 136 15.48 8.49 11.52
CA ARG A 136 14.80 8.70 10.24
C ARG A 136 14.86 10.16 9.87
N ILE A 137 15.59 10.43 8.80
CA ILE A 137 15.82 11.77 8.30
C ILE A 137 15.05 11.94 7.00
N VAL A 138 14.28 13.02 6.89
CA VAL A 138 13.45 13.32 5.74
C VAL A 138 13.76 14.71 5.18
N ARG A 139 13.90 14.81 3.86
CA ARG A 139 13.96 16.08 3.12
C ARG A 139 12.56 16.38 2.60
N ALA A 140 11.72 16.95 3.46
CA ALA A 140 10.29 17.10 3.20
C ALA A 140 9.93 17.95 1.96
N GLN A 141 10.87 18.68 1.39
CA GLN A 141 10.71 19.52 0.20
C GLN A 141 11.39 18.94 -1.06
N ALA A 142 11.88 17.70 -1.02
CA ALA A 142 12.60 17.09 -2.13
C ALA A 142 11.90 15.81 -2.59
N ILE A 143 11.26 15.83 -3.74
CA ILE A 143 10.53 14.71 -4.31
C ILE A 143 11.10 14.24 -5.66
N GLU A 144 11.90 15.03 -6.34
CA GLU A 144 12.34 14.82 -7.73
C GLU A 144 13.15 13.54 -7.90
N LYS A 145 13.92 13.17 -6.87
CA LYS A 145 14.66 11.89 -6.85
C LYS A 145 13.74 10.71 -7.11
N HIS A 146 12.56 10.74 -6.55
CA HIS A 146 11.55 9.69 -6.70
C HIS A 146 10.65 9.92 -7.91
N ALA A 147 10.14 11.13 -8.04
CA ALA A 147 9.10 11.50 -8.99
C ALA A 147 9.49 11.23 -10.45
N ARG A 148 10.76 11.39 -10.82
CA ARG A 148 11.27 11.06 -12.16
C ARG A 148 11.00 9.61 -12.59
N HIS A 149 10.71 8.71 -11.64
CA HIS A 149 10.45 7.30 -11.93
C HIS A 149 8.98 7.02 -12.25
N TRP A 150 8.08 7.96 -11.98
CA TRP A 150 6.64 7.81 -12.22
C TRP A 150 6.00 8.96 -13.02
N THR A 151 6.78 9.95 -13.47
CA THR A 151 6.27 11.15 -14.16
C THR A 151 5.39 10.84 -15.37
N ASP A 152 5.71 9.79 -16.14
CA ASP A 152 5.02 9.38 -17.36
C ASP A 152 4.09 8.18 -17.16
N ALA A 153 3.73 7.87 -15.93
CA ALA A 153 2.78 6.80 -15.64
C ALA A 153 1.36 7.18 -16.08
N ASP A 154 0.59 6.17 -16.51
CA ASP A 154 -0.82 6.34 -16.86
C ASP A 154 -1.73 6.18 -15.64
N ILE A 155 -1.31 5.35 -14.69
CA ILE A 155 -2.02 5.13 -13.42
C ILE A 155 -1.01 5.13 -12.29
N LEU A 156 -1.25 5.96 -11.26
CA LEU A 156 -0.43 6.06 -10.05
C LEU A 156 -1.25 5.67 -8.83
N VAL A 157 -0.69 4.78 -8.00
CA VAL A 157 -1.29 4.33 -6.76
C VAL A 157 -0.34 4.63 -5.61
N PHE A 158 -0.63 5.67 -4.86
CA PHE A 158 0.21 6.12 -3.75
C PHE A 158 -0.23 5.49 -2.42
N ASN A 159 0.75 5.24 -1.56
CA ASN A 159 0.55 4.92 -0.16
C ASN A 159 1.74 5.46 0.66
N THR A 160 1.44 6.19 1.71
CA THR A 160 2.46 6.63 2.67
C THR A 160 1.82 6.82 4.04
N TYR A 161 2.16 5.96 4.98
CA TYR A 161 1.62 5.98 6.35
C TYR A 161 2.56 5.35 7.36
N LEU A 162 2.86 4.07 7.20
CA LEU A 162 3.52 3.23 8.21
C LEU A 162 4.85 3.83 8.69
N TRP A 163 5.60 4.41 7.78
CA TRP A 163 6.95 4.93 8.07
C TRP A 163 6.94 6.25 8.82
N TRP A 164 5.80 6.95 8.88
CA TRP A 164 5.60 8.15 9.65
C TRP A 164 5.23 7.89 11.12
N ARG A 165 4.90 6.66 11.52
CA ARG A 165 4.46 6.30 12.88
C ARG A 165 5.59 6.43 13.90
N ARG A 166 6.02 7.67 14.18
CA ARG A 166 7.00 8.06 15.18
C ARG A 166 6.59 9.38 15.83
N PRO A 167 6.99 9.68 17.09
CA PRO A 167 6.64 10.96 17.70
C PRO A 167 7.19 12.16 16.95
N GLN A 168 8.44 12.04 16.45
CA GLN A 168 9.16 13.09 15.75
C GLN A 168 9.96 12.52 14.58
N MET A 169 10.25 13.38 13.61
CA MET A 169 11.11 13.14 12.46
C MET A 169 12.27 14.13 12.48
N ASP A 170 13.44 13.72 12.01
CA ASP A 170 14.53 14.64 11.73
C ASP A 170 14.35 15.21 10.33
N VAL A 171 13.96 16.48 10.23
CA VAL A 171 13.79 17.17 8.94
C VAL A 171 15.10 17.84 8.57
N LEU A 172 15.57 17.52 7.34
CA LEU A 172 16.79 18.11 6.77
C LEU A 172 16.42 19.16 5.72
N TRP A 173 16.92 20.38 5.92
CA TRP A 173 17.00 21.43 4.90
C TRP A 173 18.41 21.44 4.32
N GLY A 174 18.53 21.23 3.02
CA GLY A 174 19.80 21.02 2.33
C GLY A 174 19.88 19.63 1.68
N THR A 175 21.08 19.12 1.48
CA THR A 175 21.31 17.78 0.91
C THR A 175 22.04 16.88 1.91
N PHE A 176 21.85 15.56 1.81
CA PHE A 176 22.50 14.58 2.68
C PHE A 176 24.05 14.65 2.65
N ASN A 177 24.61 15.19 1.58
CA ASN A 177 26.06 15.25 1.36
C ASN A 177 26.63 16.66 1.64
N SER A 178 25.82 17.60 2.13
CA SER A 178 26.28 18.97 2.46
C SER A 178 26.61 19.09 3.93
N SER A 179 27.76 19.69 4.23
CA SER A 179 28.12 20.11 5.59
C SER A 179 27.21 21.21 6.14
N ASP A 180 26.51 21.94 5.27
CA ASP A 180 25.65 23.08 5.59
C ASP A 180 24.18 22.68 5.81
N GLY A 181 23.88 21.37 5.85
CA GLY A 181 22.55 20.86 6.10
C GLY A 181 22.03 21.22 7.50
N ILE A 182 20.84 21.81 7.57
CA ILE A 182 20.18 22.14 8.83
C ILE A 182 19.23 21.00 9.20
N TYR A 183 19.52 20.34 10.32
CA TYR A 183 18.67 19.29 10.88
C TYR A 183 17.84 19.85 12.01
N LYS A 184 16.54 19.50 12.03
CA LYS A 184 15.65 19.87 13.13
C LYS A 184 14.68 18.73 13.43
N LYS A 185 14.53 18.40 14.72
CA LYS A 185 13.46 17.53 15.17
C LYS A 185 12.13 18.26 15.06
N VAL A 186 11.22 17.66 14.31
CA VAL A 186 9.89 18.22 14.01
C VAL A 186 8.84 17.18 14.40
N ASP A 187 7.74 17.63 14.97
CA ASP A 187 6.59 16.77 15.24
C ASP A 187 6.21 15.98 13.98
N MET A 188 5.83 14.71 14.16
CA MET A 188 5.53 13.81 13.05
C MET A 188 4.42 14.35 12.15
N LEU A 189 3.31 14.83 12.73
CA LEU A 189 2.19 15.35 11.93
C LEU A 189 2.61 16.55 11.07
N ARG A 190 3.46 17.44 11.62
CA ARG A 190 3.98 18.58 10.87
C ARG A 190 4.93 18.15 9.75
N SER A 191 5.76 17.15 9.99
CA SER A 191 6.66 16.58 8.97
C SER A 191 5.88 15.92 7.85
N TYR A 192 4.82 15.19 8.20
CA TYR A 192 3.92 14.54 7.26
C TYR A 192 3.17 15.56 6.39
N GLU A 193 2.64 16.61 7.01
CA GLU A 193 1.99 17.73 6.29
C GLU A 193 2.92 18.38 5.26
N LEU A 194 4.19 18.64 5.62
CA LEU A 194 5.17 19.18 4.71
C LEU A 194 5.44 18.26 3.51
N ALA A 195 5.53 16.96 3.76
CA ALA A 195 5.74 15.98 2.69
C ALA A 195 4.51 15.85 1.77
N LEU A 196 3.30 15.82 2.33
CA LEU A 196 2.06 15.80 1.54
C LEU A 196 1.91 17.05 0.70
N LYS A 197 2.26 18.23 1.24
CA LYS A 197 2.25 19.46 0.46
C LYS A 197 3.22 19.38 -0.71
N THR A 198 4.44 18.92 -0.51
CA THR A 198 5.43 18.75 -1.59
C THR A 198 4.94 17.77 -2.66
N TRP A 199 4.32 16.67 -2.25
CA TRP A 199 3.71 15.70 -3.15
C TRP A 199 2.56 16.31 -3.96
N ALA A 200 1.68 17.06 -3.30
CA ALA A 200 0.54 17.71 -3.96
C ALA A 200 0.98 18.78 -4.96
N ASP A 201 1.90 19.65 -4.59
CA ASP A 201 2.45 20.70 -5.46
C ASP A 201 3.15 20.08 -6.67
N TRP A 202 3.88 18.97 -6.48
CA TRP A 202 4.51 18.26 -7.59
C TRP A 202 3.48 17.65 -8.55
N LEU A 203 2.43 17.00 -8.03
CA LEU A 203 1.37 16.44 -8.87
C LEU A 203 0.68 17.51 -9.69
N GLU A 204 0.34 18.64 -9.08
CA GLU A 204 -0.33 19.75 -9.75
C GLU A 204 0.46 20.26 -10.97
N ILE A 205 1.79 20.36 -10.83
CA ILE A 205 2.69 20.91 -11.85
C ILE A 205 3.00 19.90 -12.96
N HIS A 206 3.22 18.62 -12.61
CA HIS A 206 3.86 17.66 -13.51
C HIS A 206 2.91 16.61 -14.09
N VAL A 207 1.74 16.37 -13.45
CA VAL A 207 0.84 15.33 -13.93
C VAL A 207 -0.05 15.82 -15.06
N ASN A 208 -0.17 15.01 -16.10
CA ASN A 208 -1.13 15.27 -17.16
C ASN A 208 -2.54 14.90 -16.69
N ARG A 209 -3.34 15.91 -16.33
CA ARG A 209 -4.69 15.77 -15.76
C ARG A 209 -5.68 15.01 -16.63
N SER A 210 -5.50 15.06 -17.96
CA SER A 210 -6.39 14.37 -18.90
C SER A 210 -5.99 12.92 -19.20
N LYS A 211 -4.78 12.51 -18.79
CA LYS A 211 -4.23 11.19 -19.13
C LYS A 211 -4.04 10.31 -17.89
N THR A 212 -3.51 10.87 -16.81
CA THR A 212 -3.07 10.11 -15.65
C THR A 212 -4.18 9.96 -14.62
N GLN A 213 -4.51 8.73 -14.28
CA GLN A 213 -5.40 8.42 -13.15
C GLN A 213 -4.58 8.37 -11.85
N LEU A 214 -5.05 9.08 -10.82
CA LEU A 214 -4.37 9.18 -9.53
C LEU A 214 -5.20 8.54 -8.43
N PHE A 215 -4.56 7.64 -7.68
CA PHE A 215 -5.16 6.96 -6.55
C PHE A 215 -4.28 7.12 -5.31
N PHE A 216 -4.92 7.28 -4.16
CA PHE A 216 -4.26 7.24 -2.87
C PHE A 216 -4.93 6.16 -2.00
N MET A 217 -4.16 5.17 -1.56
CA MET A 217 -4.65 4.15 -0.63
C MET A 217 -4.70 4.71 0.78
N SER A 218 -5.84 4.61 1.44
CA SER A 218 -5.95 4.99 2.84
C SER A 218 -5.06 4.12 3.74
N MET A 219 -5.04 4.40 5.02
CA MET A 219 -4.13 3.75 5.96
C MET A 219 -4.50 2.28 6.19
N SER A 220 -3.53 1.41 6.05
CA SER A 220 -3.65 0.00 6.46
C SER A 220 -3.52 -0.10 7.98
N PRO A 221 -4.50 -0.67 8.70
CA PRO A 221 -4.40 -0.85 10.14
C PRO A 221 -3.34 -1.90 10.49
N THR A 222 -2.81 -1.79 11.70
CA THR A 222 -2.01 -2.83 12.34
C THR A 222 -2.84 -3.50 13.43
N HIS A 223 -2.53 -4.76 13.76
CA HIS A 223 -3.17 -5.49 14.85
C HIS A 223 -2.12 -5.92 15.88
N GLU A 224 -1.35 -4.92 16.34
CA GLU A 224 -0.23 -5.11 17.27
C GLU A 224 -0.66 -5.15 18.74
N ARG A 225 -1.90 -4.75 19.06
CA ARG A 225 -2.41 -4.65 20.44
C ARG A 225 -3.81 -5.25 20.53
N ALA A 226 -3.92 -6.39 21.19
CA ALA A 226 -5.15 -7.16 21.27
C ALA A 226 -6.26 -6.48 22.07
N GLU A 227 -5.92 -5.56 22.96
CA GLU A 227 -6.88 -4.73 23.71
C GLU A 227 -7.74 -3.83 22.78
N GLU A 228 -7.29 -3.59 21.56
CA GLU A 228 -8.07 -2.81 20.57
C GLU A 228 -9.36 -3.53 20.13
N TRP A 229 -9.40 -4.86 20.23
CA TRP A 229 -10.59 -5.67 19.94
C TRP A 229 -11.07 -6.47 21.16
N GLY A 230 -10.82 -5.93 22.36
CA GLY A 230 -11.39 -6.44 23.60
C GLY A 230 -10.72 -7.68 24.19
N GLN A 231 -9.51 -8.01 23.75
CA GLN A 231 -8.71 -9.07 24.36
C GLN A 231 -7.81 -8.53 25.48
N PRO A 232 -7.25 -9.38 26.35
CA PRO A 232 -6.33 -8.97 27.39
C PRO A 232 -5.11 -8.21 26.83
N GLU A 233 -4.56 -7.30 27.64
CA GLU A 233 -3.33 -6.59 27.35
C GLU A 233 -2.15 -7.55 27.12
N GLY A 234 -1.26 -7.16 26.23
CA GLY A 234 -0.06 -7.92 25.88
C GLY A 234 -0.24 -8.93 24.75
N GLY A 235 -1.47 -9.13 24.23
CA GLY A 235 -1.73 -9.92 23.04
C GLY A 235 -1.56 -9.12 21.75
N ASN A 236 -1.51 -9.82 20.62
CA ASN A 236 -1.52 -9.24 19.28
C ASN A 236 -2.14 -10.22 18.26
N CYS A 237 -1.94 -10.00 16.96
CA CYS A 237 -2.49 -10.87 15.92
C CYS A 237 -2.01 -12.32 15.93
N TYR A 238 -1.00 -12.68 16.74
CA TYR A 238 -0.38 -14.01 16.75
C TYR A 238 -1.36 -15.14 17.04
N THR A 239 -2.28 -14.92 17.99
CA THR A 239 -3.26 -15.91 18.42
C THR A 239 -4.59 -15.83 17.66
N GLU A 240 -4.71 -14.86 16.75
CA GLU A 240 -5.98 -14.59 16.09
C GLU A 240 -6.21 -15.51 14.88
N THR A 241 -7.38 -16.17 14.87
CA THR A 241 -7.78 -17.12 13.82
C THR A 241 -9.08 -16.76 13.13
N GLU A 242 -9.82 -15.78 13.67
CA GLU A 242 -11.11 -15.34 13.16
C GLU A 242 -11.16 -13.82 13.00
N MET A 243 -11.89 -13.38 11.98
CA MET A 243 -12.16 -11.98 11.77
C MET A 243 -13.03 -11.39 12.90
N ILE A 244 -13.01 -10.08 13.06
CA ILE A 244 -13.91 -9.36 13.95
C ILE A 244 -15.33 -9.42 13.35
N LYS A 245 -16.32 -9.83 14.17
CA LYS A 245 -17.71 -10.04 13.73
C LYS A 245 -18.65 -8.89 14.08
N GLU A 246 -18.19 -7.96 14.91
CA GLU A 246 -18.95 -6.79 15.33
C GLU A 246 -19.26 -5.86 14.14
N VAL A 247 -20.54 -5.66 13.85
CA VAL A 247 -20.97 -4.77 12.75
C VAL A 247 -20.68 -3.32 13.11
N GLY A 248 -20.00 -2.61 12.21
CA GLY A 248 -19.62 -1.21 12.42
C GLY A 248 -18.36 -1.04 13.27
N TYR A 249 -17.62 -2.10 13.53
CA TYR A 249 -16.35 -2.04 14.26
C TYR A 249 -15.41 -0.98 13.68
N ARG A 250 -14.78 -0.23 14.57
CA ARG A 250 -13.76 0.77 14.27
C ARG A 250 -12.54 0.49 15.11
N GLY A 251 -11.46 0.09 14.46
CA GLY A 251 -10.17 -0.18 15.11
C GLY A 251 -9.43 1.11 15.51
N LYS A 252 -8.37 0.93 16.27
CA LYS A 252 -7.44 2.01 16.68
C LYS A 252 -6.05 1.82 16.08
N GLY A 253 -5.87 0.85 15.19
CA GLY A 253 -4.59 0.51 14.55
C GLY A 253 -4.09 1.55 13.53
N THR A 254 -4.82 2.65 13.33
CA THR A 254 -4.44 3.78 12.47
C THR A 254 -4.54 5.12 13.20
N ASP A 255 -3.85 6.15 12.69
CA ASP A 255 -3.93 7.51 13.23
C ASP A 255 -4.96 8.35 12.46
N PRO A 256 -6.10 8.69 13.09
CA PRO A 256 -7.15 9.47 12.43
C PRO A 256 -6.72 10.92 12.12
N LYS A 257 -5.68 11.47 12.77
CA LYS A 257 -5.19 12.81 12.44
C LYS A 257 -4.43 12.78 11.12
N MET A 258 -3.62 11.74 10.90
CA MET A 258 -2.93 11.55 9.63
C MET A 258 -3.94 11.30 8.49
N MET A 259 -5.00 10.53 8.74
CA MET A 259 -6.06 10.29 7.75
C MET A 259 -6.73 11.60 7.30
N ARG A 260 -7.19 12.43 8.26
CA ARG A 260 -7.78 13.75 7.95
C ARG A 260 -6.82 14.67 7.18
N MET A 261 -5.52 14.54 7.42
CA MET A 261 -4.51 15.34 6.72
C MET A 261 -4.39 14.94 5.25
N VAL A 262 -4.46 13.64 4.95
CA VAL A 262 -4.51 13.14 3.56
C VAL A 262 -5.81 13.58 2.88
N GLU A 263 -6.96 13.41 3.54
CA GLU A 263 -8.26 13.84 3.03
C GLU A 263 -8.24 15.33 2.68
N ALA A 264 -7.81 16.18 3.60
CA ALA A 264 -7.70 17.62 3.37
C ALA A 264 -6.74 17.98 2.21
N THR A 265 -5.65 17.22 2.03
CA THR A 265 -4.71 17.43 0.92
C THR A 265 -5.35 17.04 -0.41
N ILE A 266 -6.10 15.94 -0.46
CA ILE A 266 -6.82 15.49 -1.66
C ILE A 266 -7.92 16.48 -2.03
N ASP A 267 -8.72 16.95 -1.06
CA ASP A 267 -9.76 17.96 -1.26
C ASP A 267 -9.17 19.29 -1.79
N ASP A 268 -7.96 19.64 -1.32
CA ASP A 268 -7.26 20.81 -1.84
C ASP A 268 -6.81 20.64 -3.30
N LEU A 269 -6.30 19.47 -3.66
CA LEU A 269 -5.97 19.13 -5.05
C LEU A 269 -7.19 19.16 -5.96
N GLU A 270 -8.33 18.63 -5.50
CA GLU A 270 -9.59 18.66 -6.26
C GLU A 270 -10.05 20.10 -6.52
N ARG A 271 -10.01 20.97 -5.49
CA ARG A 271 -10.29 22.41 -5.65
C ARG A 271 -9.38 23.10 -6.63
N ARG A 272 -8.14 22.63 -6.80
CA ARG A 272 -7.16 23.08 -7.80
C ARG A 272 -7.32 22.38 -9.16
N GLY A 273 -8.36 21.56 -9.33
CA GLY A 273 -8.71 20.87 -10.57
C GLY A 273 -7.88 19.62 -10.87
N LEU A 274 -7.28 19.01 -9.84
CA LEU A 274 -6.59 17.72 -9.96
C LEU A 274 -7.27 16.68 -9.11
N ASN A 275 -7.96 15.73 -9.74
CA ASN A 275 -8.66 14.67 -9.04
C ASN A 275 -7.69 13.56 -8.61
N VAL A 276 -7.63 13.28 -7.32
CA VAL A 276 -6.97 12.12 -6.71
C VAL A 276 -8.03 11.29 -6.00
N GLN A 277 -8.29 10.10 -6.50
CA GLN A 277 -9.28 9.21 -5.90
C GLN A 277 -8.70 8.50 -4.67
N MET A 278 -9.26 8.77 -3.48
CA MET A 278 -8.94 7.97 -2.30
C MET A 278 -9.66 6.62 -2.36
N ILE A 279 -8.92 5.54 -2.16
CA ILE A 279 -9.45 4.19 -1.98
C ILE A 279 -9.38 3.84 -0.50
N ASN A 280 -10.55 3.87 0.17
CA ASN A 280 -10.63 3.60 1.60
C ASN A 280 -10.55 2.10 1.88
N ILE A 281 -9.38 1.65 2.32
CA ILE A 281 -9.09 0.28 2.71
C ILE A 281 -9.07 0.08 4.24
N THR A 282 -9.12 1.16 5.00
CA THR A 282 -8.89 1.13 6.45
C THR A 282 -9.90 0.24 7.15
N GLN A 283 -11.17 0.62 7.12
CA GLN A 283 -12.20 -0.10 7.89
C GLN A 283 -12.35 -1.57 7.46
N LEU A 284 -12.34 -1.87 6.15
CA LEU A 284 -12.45 -3.26 5.69
C LEU A 284 -11.29 -4.12 6.16
N SER A 285 -10.10 -3.51 6.33
CA SER A 285 -8.91 -4.21 6.82
C SER A 285 -8.91 -4.35 8.34
N GLU A 286 -9.54 -3.41 9.08
CA GLU A 286 -9.68 -3.49 10.54
C GLU A 286 -10.38 -4.75 11.02
N TYR A 287 -11.31 -5.29 10.23
CA TYR A 287 -12.00 -6.56 10.56
C TYR A 287 -11.08 -7.78 10.51
N ARG A 288 -9.92 -7.68 9.87
CA ARG A 288 -9.11 -8.82 9.43
C ARG A 288 -7.85 -9.02 10.26
N LYS A 289 -8.00 -8.98 11.60
CA LYS A 289 -6.91 -9.19 12.56
C LYS A 289 -6.17 -10.53 12.37
N GLU A 290 -6.82 -11.54 11.82
CA GLU A 290 -6.27 -12.86 11.50
C GLU A 290 -5.49 -12.89 10.16
N GLY A 291 -5.59 -11.81 9.36
CA GLY A 291 -5.04 -11.76 8.00
C GLY A 291 -3.54 -11.49 7.91
N HIS A 292 -2.84 -11.42 9.04
CA HIS A 292 -1.42 -11.13 9.10
C HIS A 292 -0.55 -12.40 9.00
N PRO A 293 0.69 -12.30 8.48
CA PRO A 293 1.61 -13.43 8.40
C PRO A 293 2.11 -13.90 9.77
N SER A 294 1.99 -13.07 10.80
CA SER A 294 2.37 -13.40 12.16
C SER A 294 3.80 -13.97 12.24
N ILE A 295 3.99 -15.13 12.85
CA ILE A 295 5.28 -15.82 12.95
C ILE A 295 5.70 -16.52 11.63
N TYR A 296 4.80 -16.62 10.66
CA TYR A 296 5.01 -17.33 9.39
C TYR A 296 5.53 -16.42 8.27
N ARG A 297 5.89 -15.19 8.61
CA ARG A 297 6.57 -14.31 7.66
C ARG A 297 7.88 -14.93 7.18
N LYS A 298 8.32 -14.58 5.97
CA LYS A 298 9.64 -14.97 5.49
C LYS A 298 10.71 -14.44 6.44
N GLN A 299 11.50 -15.35 6.99
CA GLN A 299 12.67 -15.00 7.77
C GLN A 299 13.86 -14.85 6.82
N TRP A 300 14.61 -13.76 6.97
CA TRP A 300 15.83 -13.49 6.19
C TRP A 300 17.05 -14.10 6.87
N GLU A 301 17.03 -14.14 8.21
CA GLU A 301 18.00 -14.77 9.07
C GLU A 301 17.29 -15.82 9.93
N PRO A 302 17.99 -16.88 10.38
CA PRO A 302 17.44 -17.82 11.35
C PRO A 302 16.96 -17.12 12.62
N LEU A 303 15.84 -17.56 13.17
CA LEU A 303 15.31 -17.02 14.42
C LEU A 303 16.29 -17.31 15.57
N THR A 304 16.47 -16.35 16.47
CA THR A 304 17.22 -16.55 17.71
C THR A 304 16.41 -17.41 18.71
N GLN A 305 17.09 -17.95 19.72
CA GLN A 305 16.42 -18.73 20.76
C GLN A 305 15.40 -17.88 21.55
N GLU A 306 15.70 -16.59 21.77
CA GLU A 306 14.80 -15.65 22.40
C GLU A 306 13.53 -15.43 21.54
N GLN A 307 13.68 -15.26 20.24
CA GLN A 307 12.54 -15.13 19.31
C GLN A 307 11.70 -16.39 19.25
N LEU A 308 12.31 -17.58 19.30
CA LEU A 308 11.61 -18.85 19.33
C LEU A 308 10.84 -19.04 20.66
N ALA A 309 11.37 -18.50 21.76
CA ALA A 309 10.74 -18.56 23.06
C ALA A 309 9.60 -17.54 23.23
N ASP A 310 9.64 -16.42 22.50
CA ASP A 310 8.63 -15.36 22.52
C ASP A 310 8.06 -15.06 21.12
N PRO A 311 7.17 -15.91 20.62
CA PRO A 311 6.55 -15.71 19.30
C PRO A 311 5.70 -14.44 19.20
N LEU A 312 5.12 -13.98 20.30
CA LEU A 312 4.37 -12.71 20.35
C LEU A 312 5.27 -11.52 20.02
N GLY A 313 6.48 -11.49 20.60
CA GLY A 313 7.40 -10.34 20.46
C GLY A 313 7.91 -10.12 19.03
N TYR A 314 7.89 -11.15 18.16
CA TYR A 314 8.33 -11.00 16.77
C TYR A 314 7.24 -11.22 15.71
N ALA A 315 6.00 -11.47 16.11
CA ALA A 315 4.89 -11.65 15.20
C ALA A 315 4.71 -10.41 14.32
N ASP A 316 4.54 -10.62 13.02
CA ASP A 316 4.28 -9.56 12.06
C ASP A 316 2.77 -9.31 11.96
N CYS A 317 2.30 -8.30 12.68
CA CYS A 317 0.92 -7.84 12.71
C CYS A 317 0.71 -6.54 11.91
N VAL A 318 1.64 -6.24 11.00
CA VAL A 318 1.67 -5.05 10.15
C VAL A 318 1.41 -5.41 8.70
N HIS A 319 2.14 -6.39 8.16
CA HIS A 319 1.99 -6.85 6.78
C HIS A 319 0.83 -7.85 6.66
N TRP A 320 0.41 -8.11 5.43
CA TRP A 320 -0.73 -8.99 5.13
C TRP A 320 -0.29 -10.26 4.42
N CYS A 321 -0.99 -11.34 4.68
CA CYS A 321 -0.85 -12.59 3.93
C CYS A 321 -1.19 -12.39 2.45
N LEU A 322 -0.50 -13.13 1.58
CA LEU A 322 -0.76 -13.18 0.15
C LEU A 322 -0.92 -14.66 -0.30
N PRO A 323 -2.03 -15.01 -0.93
CA PRO A 323 -3.24 -14.20 -1.18
C PRO A 323 -3.93 -13.77 0.13
N GLY A 324 -4.62 -12.63 0.12
CA GLY A 324 -5.25 -12.11 1.33
C GLY A 324 -5.92 -10.76 1.19
N VAL A 325 -5.85 -9.96 2.25
CA VAL A 325 -6.46 -8.63 2.31
C VAL A 325 -6.04 -7.73 1.14
N PRO A 326 -4.78 -7.73 0.67
CA PRO A 326 -4.39 -6.94 -0.50
C PRO A 326 -5.10 -7.34 -1.81
N ASP A 327 -5.62 -8.55 -1.92
CA ASP A 327 -6.42 -8.94 -3.11
C ASP A 327 -7.73 -8.14 -3.15
N VAL A 328 -8.37 -7.93 -1.98
CA VAL A 328 -9.57 -7.09 -1.86
C VAL A 328 -9.26 -5.62 -2.17
N TRP A 329 -8.09 -5.11 -1.75
CA TRP A 329 -7.65 -3.77 -2.13
C TRP A 329 -7.53 -3.62 -3.66
N ASN A 330 -7.05 -4.67 -4.33
CA ASN A 330 -6.93 -4.70 -5.77
C ASN A 330 -8.27 -4.87 -6.51
N GLU A 331 -9.25 -5.53 -5.90
CA GLU A 331 -10.62 -5.56 -6.41
C GLU A 331 -11.26 -4.15 -6.38
N LEU A 332 -11.03 -3.39 -5.30
CA LEU A 332 -11.46 -2.00 -5.22
C LEU A 332 -10.74 -1.13 -6.27
N LEU A 333 -9.42 -1.22 -6.35
CA LEU A 333 -8.64 -0.49 -7.35
C LEU A 333 -9.12 -0.80 -8.77
N TYR A 334 -9.38 -2.08 -9.08
CA TYR A 334 -9.96 -2.53 -10.34
C TYR A 334 -11.29 -1.81 -10.62
N ALA A 335 -12.21 -1.82 -9.67
CA ALA A 335 -13.50 -1.17 -9.82
C ALA A 335 -13.35 0.34 -10.13
N TYR A 336 -12.47 1.03 -9.43
CA TYR A 336 -12.21 2.46 -9.66
C TYR A 336 -11.55 2.73 -11.02
N ILE A 337 -10.60 1.91 -11.48
CA ILE A 337 -9.98 2.06 -12.81
C ILE A 337 -11.02 1.99 -13.94
N PHE A 338 -12.07 1.19 -13.75
CA PHE A 338 -13.12 1.05 -14.75
C PHE A 338 -14.22 2.11 -14.63
N ASN A 339 -14.54 2.57 -13.43
CA ASN A 339 -15.59 3.59 -13.21
C ASN A 339 -15.16 4.99 -13.64
N HIS A 340 -13.86 5.31 -13.61
CA HIS A 340 -13.30 6.61 -14.03
C HIS A 340 -13.44 6.93 -15.53
N THR A 341 -14.06 6.06 -16.33
CA THR A 341 -14.24 6.23 -17.78
C THR A 341 -15.64 6.67 -18.19
N GLN A 342 -16.52 6.97 -17.25
CA GLN A 342 -17.92 7.36 -17.56
C GLN A 342 -18.19 8.87 -17.43
N ASN A 343 -17.14 9.71 -17.22
CA ASN A 343 -17.28 11.17 -17.18
C ASN A 343 -16.51 11.83 -18.32
#